data_d4e31251213316f6759ed0f50ae55b4c
#
_entry.id   d4e31251213316f6759ed0f50ae55b4c
#
_cell.length_a   1.000
_cell.length_b   1.000
_cell.length_c   1.000
_cell.angle_alpha   90.00
_cell.angle_beta   90.00
_cell.angle_gamma   90.00
#
_symmetry.space_group_name_H-M   'P 1'
#
loop_
_entity.id
_entity.type
_entity.pdbx_description
1 polymer ?
#
loop_
_entity_poly.entity_id
_entity_poly.type
_entity_poly.pdbx_seq_one_letter_code
_entity_poly.pdbx_strand_id
1 'polypeptide(L)'
;MHKSNILIISNGYGEDQIACNLIKAFQSLNEASTQIYPLPLVGAGLEYQKIKLTPLIKNPILPSGGFIRNLKILFTDLYHGLLQNTWLQLKTIHKYSQKTNLTIAVGDVFCLVMAKLFNPNPVYFLPTAKSDLFAKHSFIEKFLIKKLAAKTFTRDQITANALNKAHIKAFYLGNPMMDNMQFNKDTFNYLKTDQILGLLPGSRAEAYPNLLHILKIIEILHTKNPQIKYILCKSAHLSYAGLTQHLHNSKWQLKKTNHQYTLNHKSQNLKIIITDQFYDFLYASKIILGLAGTANEQAIHFGKKVYCFEGFGPQSTTQRFQEQKKLLGQNLVFLPNHQPASMAQKLLIAFQQPAFKLSGKPDSTHSASHKIIRAILN
;
A
#
# COMPACT_ATOMS: atom_id res chain seq x y z
N MET A 1 -20.54 2.47 28.46
CA MET A 1 -20.11 2.74 27.07
C MET A 1 -21.03 2.01 26.12
N HIS A 2 -21.60 2.69 25.11
CA HIS A 2 -22.46 2.03 24.13
C HIS A 2 -21.66 1.09 23.24
N LYS A 3 -22.18 -0.12 23.06
CA LYS A 3 -21.61 -1.13 22.14
C LYS A 3 -21.62 -0.57 20.71
N SER A 4 -20.45 -0.22 20.18
CA SER A 4 -20.34 0.35 18.83
C SER A 4 -19.96 -0.73 17.83
N ASN A 5 -20.89 -1.16 17.00
CA ASN A 5 -20.63 -2.04 15.87
C ASN A 5 -20.22 -1.19 14.65
N ILE A 6 -19.19 -1.62 13.92
CA ILE A 6 -18.59 -0.84 12.84
C ILE A 6 -18.66 -1.58 11.51
N LEU A 7 -19.12 -0.88 10.46
CA LEU A 7 -18.88 -1.24 9.08
C LEU A 7 -17.64 -0.49 8.57
N ILE A 8 -16.61 -1.20 8.13
CA ILE A 8 -15.42 -0.57 7.53
C ILE A 8 -15.30 -0.96 6.06
N ILE A 9 -15.20 0.03 5.20
CA ILE A 9 -15.20 -0.13 3.75
C ILE A 9 -13.89 0.43 3.20
N SER A 10 -13.21 -0.34 2.34
CA SER A 10 -11.94 0.04 1.72
C SER A 10 -11.96 -0.27 0.22
N ASN A 11 -11.26 0.50 -0.60
CA ASN A 11 -11.28 0.31 -2.06
C ASN A 11 -9.90 0.10 -2.69
N GLY A 12 -8.99 -0.52 -1.97
CA GLY A 12 -7.66 -0.87 -2.48
C GLY A 12 -6.81 -1.62 -1.47
N TYR A 13 -5.72 -2.18 -1.92
CA TYR A 13 -4.86 -3.03 -1.08
C TYR A 13 -4.14 -2.24 0.02
N GLY A 14 -3.74 -0.99 -0.26
CA GLY A 14 -3.18 -0.10 0.74
C GLY A 14 -4.24 0.40 1.73
N GLU A 15 -5.45 0.61 1.23
CA GLU A 15 -6.61 1.01 2.00
C GLU A 15 -7.08 -0.09 2.95
N ASP A 16 -6.98 -1.37 2.55
CA ASP A 16 -7.24 -2.52 3.42
C ASP A 16 -6.28 -2.52 4.61
N GLN A 17 -5.00 -2.21 4.39
CA GLN A 17 -4.01 -2.13 5.46
C GLN A 17 -4.29 -0.97 6.42
N ILE A 18 -4.65 0.21 5.90
CA ILE A 18 -5.06 1.35 6.71
C ILE A 18 -6.28 0.99 7.55
N ALA A 19 -7.28 0.35 6.95
CA ALA A 19 -8.47 -0.13 7.63
C ALA A 19 -8.12 -1.12 8.75
N CYS A 20 -7.20 -2.06 8.52
CA CYS A 20 -6.70 -2.98 9.54
C CYS A 20 -6.02 -2.26 10.71
N ASN A 21 -5.27 -1.18 10.46
CA ASN A 21 -4.65 -0.39 11.52
C ASN A 21 -5.71 0.34 12.37
N LEU A 22 -6.75 0.90 11.73
CA LEU A 22 -7.90 1.48 12.44
C LEU A 22 -8.64 0.44 13.29
N ILE A 23 -8.86 -0.77 12.75
CA ILE A 23 -9.48 -1.87 13.46
C ILE A 23 -8.70 -2.26 14.72
N LYS A 24 -7.38 -2.42 14.60
CA LYS A 24 -6.51 -2.72 15.75
C LYS A 24 -6.59 -1.63 16.83
N ALA A 25 -6.54 -0.36 16.40
CA ALA A 25 -6.69 0.77 17.31
C ALA A 25 -8.07 0.78 18.00
N PHE A 26 -9.12 0.47 17.25
CA PHE A 26 -10.46 0.37 17.79
C PHE A 26 -10.60 -0.77 18.82
N GLN A 27 -10.06 -1.96 18.51
CA GLN A 27 -10.07 -3.11 19.41
C GLN A 27 -9.28 -2.85 20.70
N SER A 28 -8.20 -2.06 20.62
CA SER A 28 -7.41 -1.70 21.81
C SER A 28 -8.05 -0.65 22.71
N LEU A 29 -8.97 0.17 22.18
CA LEU A 29 -9.68 1.22 22.92
C LEU A 29 -11.01 0.77 23.50
N ASN A 30 -11.61 -0.27 22.93
CA ASN A 30 -12.91 -0.79 23.33
C ASN A 30 -12.78 -2.24 23.80
N GLU A 31 -13.27 -2.51 25.01
CA GLU A 31 -13.30 -3.87 25.53
C GLU A 31 -14.22 -4.79 24.70
N ALA A 32 -13.82 -6.01 24.58
CA ALA A 32 -14.30 -7.29 24.08
C ALA A 32 -15.69 -7.49 23.40
N SER A 33 -16.56 -6.49 23.22
CA SER A 33 -17.93 -6.72 22.74
C SER A 33 -18.31 -6.10 21.39
N THR A 34 -17.37 -5.45 20.71
CA THR A 34 -17.63 -4.75 19.44
C THR A 34 -17.53 -5.67 18.24
N GLN A 35 -18.54 -5.64 17.36
CA GLN A 35 -18.51 -6.36 16.09
C GLN A 35 -18.00 -5.45 14.96
N ILE A 36 -17.05 -5.96 14.18
CA ILE A 36 -16.43 -5.26 13.06
C ILE A 36 -16.70 -6.03 11.78
N TYR A 37 -17.22 -5.33 10.79
CA TYR A 37 -17.64 -5.87 9.50
C TYR A 37 -16.78 -5.28 8.36
N PRO A 38 -15.70 -5.96 7.92
CA PRO A 38 -14.85 -5.48 6.86
C PRO A 38 -15.44 -5.76 5.48
N LEU A 39 -15.52 -4.73 4.64
CA LEU A 39 -16.02 -4.81 3.27
C LEU A 39 -14.99 -4.19 2.30
N PRO A 40 -14.07 -4.98 1.73
CA PRO A 40 -13.24 -4.52 0.64
C PRO A 40 -14.10 -4.35 -0.62
N LEU A 41 -13.98 -3.22 -1.33
CA LEU A 41 -14.64 -3.02 -2.64
C LEU A 41 -13.77 -3.55 -3.78
N VAL A 42 -12.46 -3.70 -3.56
CA VAL A 42 -11.49 -4.21 -4.54
C VAL A 42 -10.65 -5.32 -3.91
N GLY A 43 -10.43 -6.39 -4.66
CA GLY A 43 -9.60 -7.51 -4.23
C GLY A 43 -10.26 -8.43 -3.20
N ALA A 44 -9.50 -9.39 -2.71
CA ALA A 44 -9.98 -10.45 -1.82
C ALA A 44 -9.94 -10.09 -0.32
N GLY A 45 -9.48 -8.89 0.04
CA GLY A 45 -9.37 -8.46 1.45
C GLY A 45 -8.37 -9.28 2.26
N LEU A 46 -7.26 -9.71 1.68
CA LEU A 46 -6.27 -10.58 2.33
C LEU A 46 -5.67 -9.96 3.60
N GLU A 47 -5.60 -8.63 3.68
CA GLU A 47 -5.08 -7.94 4.86
C GLU A 47 -5.99 -8.15 6.08
N TYR A 48 -7.31 -8.20 5.90
CA TYR A 48 -8.27 -8.51 6.97
C TYR A 48 -8.11 -9.93 7.50
N GLN A 49 -7.80 -10.91 6.61
CA GLN A 49 -7.57 -12.29 7.02
C GLN A 49 -6.33 -12.44 7.92
N LYS A 50 -5.29 -11.63 7.72
CA LYS A 50 -4.10 -11.59 8.59
C LYS A 50 -4.43 -11.21 10.04
N ILE A 51 -5.48 -10.44 10.25
CA ILE A 51 -5.98 -10.05 11.59
C ILE A 51 -7.18 -10.89 12.02
N LYS A 52 -7.37 -12.07 11.42
CA LYS A 52 -8.43 -13.05 11.73
C LYS A 52 -9.86 -12.51 11.54
N LEU A 53 -10.05 -11.57 10.60
CA LEU A 53 -11.36 -11.10 10.18
C LEU A 53 -11.69 -11.62 8.78
N THR A 54 -12.94 -12.05 8.62
CA THR A 54 -13.44 -12.52 7.31
C THR A 54 -14.12 -11.37 6.59
N PRO A 55 -13.66 -11.00 5.37
CA PRO A 55 -14.36 -10.03 4.53
C PRO A 55 -15.78 -10.46 4.24
N LEU A 56 -16.72 -9.50 4.23
CA LEU A 56 -18.15 -9.75 4.02
C LEU A 56 -18.47 -10.32 2.63
N ILE A 57 -17.64 -9.99 1.64
CA ILE A 57 -17.76 -10.49 0.26
C ILE A 57 -16.39 -10.89 -0.30
N LYS A 58 -16.42 -11.75 -1.30
CA LYS A 58 -15.27 -12.04 -2.17
C LYS A 58 -15.50 -11.36 -3.50
N ASN A 59 -14.72 -10.32 -3.79
CA ASN A 59 -14.83 -9.64 -5.08
C ASN A 59 -14.21 -10.48 -6.20
N PRO A 60 -14.77 -10.41 -7.43
CA PRO A 60 -14.12 -10.95 -8.61
C PRO A 60 -12.82 -10.20 -8.89
N ILE A 61 -11.88 -10.87 -9.56
CA ILE A 61 -10.67 -10.22 -10.07
C ILE A 61 -11.05 -9.49 -11.35
N LEU A 62 -11.21 -8.18 -11.26
CA LEU A 62 -11.49 -7.34 -12.43
C LEU A 62 -10.19 -7.05 -13.20
N PRO A 63 -10.20 -7.04 -14.54
CA PRO A 63 -9.02 -6.73 -15.37
C PRO A 63 -8.37 -5.39 -15.06
N SER A 64 -9.14 -4.37 -14.68
CA SER A 64 -8.63 -3.06 -14.26
C SER A 64 -7.91 -3.07 -12.91
N GLY A 65 -8.10 -4.12 -12.10
CA GLY A 65 -7.68 -4.12 -10.70
C GLY A 65 -8.28 -2.97 -9.87
N GLY A 66 -9.47 -2.47 -10.27
CA GLY A 66 -10.17 -1.36 -9.62
C GLY A 66 -9.79 0.04 -10.12
N PHE A 67 -8.97 0.16 -11.19
CA PHE A 67 -8.59 1.44 -11.80
C PHE A 67 -9.14 1.59 -13.22
N ILE A 68 -10.33 2.15 -13.34
CA ILE A 68 -10.95 2.43 -14.63
C ILE A 68 -10.42 3.76 -15.16
N ARG A 69 -9.61 3.72 -16.23
CA ARG A 69 -8.96 4.91 -16.82
C ARG A 69 -9.50 5.31 -18.18
N ASN A 70 -10.13 4.40 -18.88
CA ASN A 70 -10.72 4.64 -20.19
C ASN A 70 -11.97 3.77 -20.42
N LEU A 71 -12.76 4.14 -21.42
CA LEU A 71 -14.00 3.44 -21.75
C LEU A 71 -13.78 1.97 -22.12
N LYS A 72 -12.66 1.63 -22.76
CA LYS A 72 -12.34 0.24 -23.13
C LYS A 72 -12.18 -0.65 -21.90
N ILE A 73 -11.47 -0.17 -20.89
CA ILE A 73 -11.30 -0.87 -19.62
C ILE A 73 -12.65 -0.99 -18.89
N LEU A 74 -13.46 0.07 -18.90
CA LEU A 74 -14.80 0.03 -18.31
C LEU A 74 -15.67 -1.05 -18.96
N PHE A 75 -15.71 -1.13 -20.30
CA PHE A 75 -16.46 -2.17 -21.00
C PHE A 75 -15.94 -3.58 -20.69
N THR A 76 -14.61 -3.74 -20.57
CA THR A 76 -14.04 -5.02 -20.18
C THR A 76 -14.46 -5.41 -18.77
N ASP A 77 -14.40 -4.50 -17.80
CA ASP A 77 -14.83 -4.76 -16.42
C ASP A 77 -16.36 -5.02 -16.33
N LEU A 78 -17.18 -4.31 -17.12
CA LEU A 78 -18.61 -4.56 -17.20
C LEU A 78 -18.91 -6.00 -17.66
N TYR A 79 -18.19 -6.47 -18.68
CA TYR A 79 -18.29 -7.85 -19.16
C TYR A 79 -17.87 -8.88 -18.09
N HIS A 80 -16.89 -8.54 -17.22
CA HIS A 80 -16.43 -9.39 -16.12
C HIS A 80 -17.24 -9.22 -14.83
N GLY A 81 -18.45 -8.64 -14.90
CA GLY A 81 -19.39 -8.64 -13.78
C GLY A 81 -19.28 -7.44 -12.83
N LEU A 82 -18.70 -6.32 -13.28
CA LEU A 82 -18.59 -5.10 -12.46
C LEU A 82 -19.97 -4.67 -11.89
N LEU A 83 -21.03 -4.65 -12.70
CA LEU A 83 -22.36 -4.23 -12.24
C LEU A 83 -22.93 -5.17 -11.18
N GLN A 84 -22.81 -6.49 -11.41
CA GLN A 84 -23.31 -7.49 -10.44
C GLN A 84 -22.56 -7.38 -9.12
N ASN A 85 -21.23 -7.19 -9.18
CA ASN A 85 -20.42 -7.02 -7.99
C ASN A 85 -20.78 -5.73 -7.24
N THR A 86 -20.93 -4.61 -7.96
CA THR A 86 -21.34 -3.32 -7.36
C THR A 86 -22.70 -3.44 -6.67
N TRP A 87 -23.65 -4.12 -7.31
CA TRP A 87 -24.97 -4.38 -6.71
C TRP A 87 -24.89 -5.25 -5.45
N LEU A 88 -24.05 -6.30 -5.46
CA LEU A 88 -23.81 -7.13 -4.28
C LEU A 88 -23.18 -6.32 -3.15
N GLN A 89 -22.23 -5.45 -3.46
CA GLN A 89 -21.60 -4.53 -2.49
C GLN A 89 -22.66 -3.61 -1.87
N LEU A 90 -23.51 -2.98 -2.66
CA LEU A 90 -24.58 -2.09 -2.17
C LEU A 90 -25.59 -2.84 -1.29
N LYS A 91 -26.03 -4.02 -1.68
CA LYS A 91 -26.90 -4.88 -0.84
C LYS A 91 -26.23 -5.23 0.49
N THR A 92 -24.93 -5.52 0.44
CA THR A 92 -24.17 -5.87 1.65
C THR A 92 -24.03 -4.64 2.56
N ILE A 93 -23.75 -3.47 2.01
CA ILE A 93 -23.69 -2.21 2.76
C ILE A 93 -25.04 -1.97 3.46
N HIS A 94 -26.14 -2.03 2.72
CA HIS A 94 -27.49 -1.86 3.26
C HIS A 94 -27.77 -2.85 4.40
N LYS A 95 -27.54 -4.16 4.18
CA LYS A 95 -27.75 -5.21 5.17
C LYS A 95 -26.98 -4.98 6.46
N TYR A 96 -25.69 -4.62 6.35
CA TYR A 96 -24.81 -4.47 7.51
C TYR A 96 -24.92 -3.09 8.17
N SER A 97 -25.35 -2.05 7.45
CA SER A 97 -25.67 -0.75 8.05
C SER A 97 -26.79 -0.83 9.09
N GLN A 98 -27.69 -1.82 8.98
CA GLN A 98 -28.72 -2.07 9.99
C GLN A 98 -28.18 -2.71 11.27
N LYS A 99 -26.97 -3.28 11.22
CA LYS A 99 -26.32 -3.96 12.36
C LYS A 99 -25.22 -3.13 13.00
N THR A 100 -24.94 -1.97 12.44
CA THR A 100 -23.81 -1.08 12.83
C THR A 100 -24.32 0.30 13.22
N ASN A 101 -23.52 1.02 14.02
CA ASN A 101 -23.86 2.37 14.46
C ASN A 101 -23.10 3.45 13.66
N LEU A 102 -21.97 3.06 13.06
CA LEU A 102 -21.14 3.96 12.26
C LEU A 102 -20.44 3.20 11.14
N THR A 103 -20.04 3.95 10.13
CA THR A 103 -19.31 3.42 8.98
C THR A 103 -18.02 4.22 8.78
N ILE A 104 -16.92 3.52 8.52
CA ILE A 104 -15.63 4.12 8.15
C ILE A 104 -15.35 3.79 6.69
N ALA A 105 -15.17 4.80 5.85
CA ALA A 105 -14.80 4.69 4.44
C ALA A 105 -13.34 5.08 4.26
N VAL A 106 -12.52 4.14 3.76
CA VAL A 106 -11.08 4.33 3.52
C VAL A 106 -10.79 4.22 2.03
N GLY A 107 -10.46 5.33 1.38
CA GLY A 107 -10.21 5.30 -0.06
C GLY A 107 -10.42 6.62 -0.78
N ASP A 108 -11.01 6.57 -1.95
CA ASP A 108 -11.39 7.74 -2.74
C ASP A 108 -12.86 8.15 -2.52
N VAL A 109 -13.31 9.18 -3.25
CA VAL A 109 -14.68 9.68 -3.15
C VAL A 109 -15.71 8.63 -3.63
N PHE A 110 -15.33 7.71 -4.54
CA PHE A 110 -16.21 6.60 -4.92
C PHE A 110 -16.48 5.69 -3.71
N CYS A 111 -15.46 5.37 -2.92
CA CYS A 111 -15.62 4.62 -1.67
C CYS A 111 -16.58 5.31 -0.70
N LEU A 112 -16.48 6.64 -0.55
CA LEU A 112 -17.40 7.43 0.27
C LEU A 112 -18.85 7.36 -0.24
N VAL A 113 -19.05 7.52 -1.54
CA VAL A 113 -20.39 7.43 -2.16
C VAL A 113 -20.99 6.05 -1.93
N MET A 114 -20.25 4.98 -2.20
CA MET A 114 -20.68 3.60 -1.93
C MET A 114 -21.03 3.42 -0.45
N ALA A 115 -20.18 3.90 0.46
CA ALA A 115 -20.38 3.77 1.90
C ALA A 115 -21.63 4.49 2.41
N LYS A 116 -22.08 5.56 1.74
CA LYS A 116 -23.25 6.34 2.14
C LYS A 116 -24.53 5.93 1.43
N LEU A 117 -24.43 5.36 0.25
CA LEU A 117 -25.61 4.95 -0.53
C LEU A 117 -26.36 3.82 0.20
N PHE A 118 -27.64 4.03 0.50
CA PHE A 118 -28.51 3.11 1.28
C PHE A 118 -28.02 2.86 2.72
N ASN A 119 -27.18 3.72 3.27
CA ASN A 119 -26.67 3.62 4.63
C ASN A 119 -27.09 4.83 5.47
N PRO A 120 -27.96 4.65 6.48
CA PRO A 120 -28.44 5.75 7.32
C PRO A 120 -27.38 6.25 8.30
N ASN A 121 -26.38 5.43 8.62
CA ASN A 121 -25.40 5.73 9.66
C ASN A 121 -24.45 6.86 9.26
N PRO A 122 -23.83 7.55 10.25
CA PRO A 122 -22.75 8.49 9.97
C PRO A 122 -21.57 7.78 9.31
N VAL A 123 -21.02 8.41 8.25
CA VAL A 123 -19.85 7.92 7.53
C VAL A 123 -18.65 8.81 7.86
N TYR A 124 -17.61 8.22 8.41
CA TYR A 124 -16.32 8.84 8.65
C TYR A 124 -15.40 8.51 7.49
N PHE A 125 -14.80 9.52 6.87
CA PHE A 125 -14.07 9.35 5.62
C PHE A 125 -12.58 9.58 5.75
N LEU A 126 -11.78 8.65 5.23
CA LEU A 126 -10.33 8.77 5.09
C LEU A 126 -9.97 8.84 3.61
N PRO A 127 -9.82 10.03 2.99
CA PRO A 127 -9.36 10.19 1.62
C PRO A 127 -7.87 9.84 1.51
N THR A 128 -7.56 8.65 1.03
CA THR A 128 -6.19 8.14 0.90
C THR A 128 -5.60 8.33 -0.49
N ALA A 129 -6.47 8.38 -1.52
CA ALA A 129 -6.05 8.40 -2.92
C ALA A 129 -5.48 9.73 -3.40
N LYS A 130 -5.88 10.85 -2.76
CA LYS A 130 -5.49 12.21 -3.17
C LYS A 130 -4.83 12.98 -2.04
N SER A 131 -3.99 13.93 -2.44
CA SER A 131 -3.43 14.98 -1.58
C SER A 131 -3.40 16.27 -2.37
N ASP A 132 -3.80 17.37 -1.76
CA ASP A 132 -3.78 18.70 -2.40
C ASP A 132 -2.36 19.19 -2.71
N LEU A 133 -1.31 18.47 -2.27
CA LEU A 133 0.07 18.67 -2.67
C LEU A 133 0.32 18.34 -4.16
N PHE A 134 -0.39 17.37 -4.72
CA PHE A 134 -0.15 16.91 -6.09
C PHE A 134 -1.42 16.69 -6.93
N ALA A 135 -2.57 16.44 -6.30
CA ALA A 135 -3.84 16.22 -6.97
C ALA A 135 -4.99 16.81 -6.15
N LYS A 136 -5.31 18.07 -6.40
CA LYS A 136 -6.38 18.78 -5.68
C LYS A 136 -7.72 18.10 -5.85
N HIS A 137 -8.52 18.12 -4.79
CA HIS A 137 -9.91 17.69 -4.85
C HIS A 137 -10.70 18.64 -5.75
N SER A 138 -11.43 18.08 -6.72
CA SER A 138 -12.32 18.84 -7.61
C SER A 138 -13.50 19.43 -6.84
N PHE A 139 -14.21 20.36 -7.46
CA PHE A 139 -15.43 20.93 -6.87
C PHE A 139 -16.48 19.87 -6.55
N ILE A 140 -16.68 18.90 -7.46
CA ILE A 140 -17.65 17.80 -7.27
C ILE A 140 -17.23 16.92 -6.09
N GLU A 141 -15.94 16.56 -5.97
CA GLU A 141 -15.46 15.77 -4.85
C GLU A 141 -15.65 16.50 -3.52
N LYS A 142 -15.32 17.79 -3.45
CA LYS A 142 -15.54 18.60 -2.25
C LYS A 142 -17.02 18.68 -1.88
N PHE A 143 -17.90 18.84 -2.87
CA PHE A 143 -19.35 18.82 -2.65
C PHE A 143 -19.82 17.48 -2.08
N LEU A 144 -19.38 16.35 -2.65
CA LEU A 144 -19.74 15.01 -2.17
C LEU A 144 -19.19 14.76 -0.76
N ILE A 145 -17.93 15.11 -0.49
CA ILE A 145 -17.36 14.96 0.85
C ILE A 145 -18.15 15.76 1.87
N LYS A 146 -18.46 17.03 1.54
CA LYS A 146 -19.26 17.93 2.42
C LYS A 146 -20.64 17.37 2.74
N LYS A 147 -21.28 16.71 1.78
CA LYS A 147 -22.66 16.19 1.93
C LYS A 147 -22.70 14.82 2.60
N LEU A 148 -21.71 13.97 2.35
CA LEU A 148 -21.79 12.55 2.69
C LEU A 148 -20.96 12.17 3.91
N ALA A 149 -19.88 12.89 4.22
CA ALA A 149 -18.99 12.58 5.33
C ALA A 149 -19.40 13.35 6.61
N ALA A 150 -19.50 12.65 7.73
CA ALA A 150 -19.71 13.26 9.05
C ALA A 150 -18.45 14.01 9.52
N LYS A 151 -17.27 13.36 9.41
CA LYS A 151 -15.95 13.96 9.60
C LYS A 151 -15.00 13.36 8.55
N THR A 152 -13.97 14.10 8.14
CA THR A 152 -12.97 13.65 7.17
C THR A 152 -11.58 13.68 7.82
N PHE A 153 -10.82 12.58 7.70
CA PHE A 153 -9.47 12.47 8.26
C PHE A 153 -8.47 12.35 7.10
N THR A 154 -7.76 13.43 6.83
CA THR A 154 -6.88 13.53 5.66
C THR A 154 -5.51 12.89 5.92
N ARG A 155 -4.82 12.54 4.83
CA ARG A 155 -3.47 11.95 4.89
C ARG A 155 -2.36 12.99 5.17
N ASP A 156 -2.65 14.30 5.02
CA ASP A 156 -1.72 15.40 5.25
C ASP A 156 -2.45 16.67 5.67
N GLN A 157 -1.70 17.60 6.32
CA GLN A 157 -2.23 18.86 6.84
C GLN A 157 -2.67 19.82 5.73
N ILE A 158 -2.01 19.80 4.56
CA ILE A 158 -2.33 20.71 3.45
C ILE A 158 -3.71 20.38 2.91
N THR A 159 -4.00 19.09 2.74
CA THR A 159 -5.33 18.62 2.33
C THR A 159 -6.40 18.97 3.36
N ALA A 160 -6.12 18.81 4.68
CA ALA A 160 -7.06 19.23 5.72
C ALA A 160 -7.39 20.73 5.62
N ASN A 161 -6.37 21.56 5.49
CA ASN A 161 -6.54 23.01 5.36
C ASN A 161 -7.34 23.38 4.09
N ALA A 162 -7.10 22.72 2.97
CA ALA A 162 -7.80 22.97 1.71
C ALA A 162 -9.28 22.56 1.76
N LEU A 163 -9.60 21.45 2.45
CA LEU A 163 -10.98 21.03 2.67
C LEU A 163 -11.71 21.93 3.67
N ASN A 164 -11.04 22.36 4.74
CA ASN A 164 -11.61 23.30 5.72
C ASN A 164 -11.93 24.67 5.09
N LYS A 165 -11.10 25.18 4.15
CA LYS A 165 -11.42 26.37 3.36
C LYS A 165 -12.69 26.21 2.52
N ALA A 166 -13.09 24.99 2.20
CA ALA A 166 -14.34 24.65 1.53
C ALA A 166 -15.49 24.34 2.50
N HIS A 167 -15.32 24.66 3.79
CA HIS A 167 -16.29 24.40 4.87
C HIS A 167 -16.63 22.90 5.03
N ILE A 168 -15.62 22.03 4.87
CA ILE A 168 -15.70 20.59 5.13
C ILE A 168 -15.00 20.32 6.46
N LYS A 169 -15.63 19.55 7.37
CA LYS A 169 -15.02 19.15 8.65
C LYS A 169 -13.87 18.17 8.41
N ALA A 170 -12.66 18.68 8.19
CA ALA A 170 -11.48 17.90 7.86
C ALA A 170 -10.37 18.08 8.91
N PHE A 171 -9.76 16.96 9.31
CA PHE A 171 -8.73 16.89 10.35
C PHE A 171 -7.53 16.10 9.84
N TYR A 172 -6.33 16.53 10.20
CA TYR A 172 -5.12 15.75 10.05
C TYR A 172 -4.64 15.30 11.45
N LEU A 173 -4.72 14.02 11.72
CA LEU A 173 -4.31 13.41 12.99
C LEU A 173 -3.12 12.47 12.85
N GLY A 174 -2.42 12.57 11.74
CA GLY A 174 -1.37 11.64 11.28
C GLY A 174 -1.85 10.72 10.17
N ASN A 175 -0.94 9.92 9.63
CA ASN A 175 -1.24 8.97 8.55
C ASN A 175 -1.30 7.54 9.09
N PRO A 176 -2.47 6.88 9.16
CA PRO A 176 -2.62 5.52 9.70
C PRO A 176 -1.83 4.45 8.95
N MET A 177 -1.44 4.72 7.70
CA MET A 177 -0.57 3.84 6.92
C MET A 177 0.78 3.60 7.59
N MET A 178 1.22 4.55 8.42
CA MET A 178 2.51 4.55 9.10
C MET A 178 2.46 3.97 10.52
N ASP A 179 1.30 3.46 10.93
CA ASP A 179 1.14 2.85 12.25
C ASP A 179 1.60 1.39 12.27
N ASN A 180 1.90 0.89 13.47
CA ASN A 180 2.24 -0.53 13.71
C ASN A 180 3.46 -1.07 12.94
N MET A 181 4.49 -0.25 12.78
CA MET A 181 5.77 -0.65 12.15
C MET A 181 6.62 -1.53 13.09
N GLN A 182 6.12 -2.72 13.42
CA GLN A 182 6.88 -3.69 14.21
C GLN A 182 7.77 -4.53 13.29
N PHE A 183 9.00 -4.76 13.69
CA PHE A 183 9.96 -5.55 12.93
C PHE A 183 10.83 -6.41 13.86
N ASN A 184 11.26 -7.56 13.34
CA ASN A 184 12.26 -8.42 13.95
C ASN A 184 13.62 -8.18 13.28
N LYS A 185 14.63 -7.86 14.08
CA LYS A 185 15.98 -7.56 13.58
C LYS A 185 16.70 -8.78 13.06
N ASP A 186 16.35 -9.96 13.57
CA ASP A 186 17.10 -11.19 13.36
C ASP A 186 16.55 -12.05 12.23
N THR A 187 15.44 -11.62 11.58
CA THR A 187 14.76 -12.39 10.53
C THR A 187 15.68 -12.87 9.41
N PHE A 188 16.70 -12.09 9.04
CA PHE A 188 17.58 -12.41 7.91
C PHE A 188 19.02 -12.77 8.32
N ASN A 189 19.37 -12.71 9.62
CA ASN A 189 20.73 -12.95 10.12
C ASN A 189 21.80 -12.10 9.41
N TYR A 190 21.49 -10.86 9.05
CA TYR A 190 22.42 -9.95 8.41
C TYR A 190 23.13 -9.05 9.40
N LEU A 191 24.41 -8.78 9.15
CA LEU A 191 25.20 -7.83 9.92
C LEU A 191 24.77 -6.39 9.59
N LYS A 192 24.92 -5.46 10.55
CA LYS A 192 24.64 -4.03 10.33
C LYS A 192 25.50 -3.40 9.23
N THR A 193 26.65 -4.00 8.95
CA THR A 193 27.58 -3.59 7.89
C THR A 193 27.23 -4.10 6.51
N ASP A 194 26.27 -5.04 6.40
CA ASP A 194 25.87 -5.62 5.13
C ASP A 194 25.24 -4.56 4.22
N GLN A 195 25.64 -4.59 2.95
CA GLN A 195 25.06 -3.74 1.92
C GLN A 195 23.84 -4.47 1.30
N ILE A 196 22.65 -4.13 1.75
CA ILE A 196 21.43 -4.82 1.33
C ILE A 196 20.60 -3.91 0.45
N LEU A 197 20.31 -4.35 -0.79
CA LEU A 197 19.34 -3.74 -1.68
C LEU A 197 17.98 -4.41 -1.51
N GLY A 198 17.02 -3.65 -1.02
CA GLY A 198 15.62 -4.05 -0.96
C GLY A 198 14.91 -3.85 -2.30
N LEU A 199 14.05 -4.79 -2.70
CA LEU A 199 13.36 -4.78 -3.98
C LEU A 199 11.85 -4.77 -3.77
N LEU A 200 11.16 -3.81 -4.39
CA LEU A 200 9.71 -3.65 -4.38
C LEU A 200 9.18 -3.54 -5.82
N PRO A 201 8.93 -4.63 -6.54
CA PRO A 201 8.53 -4.59 -7.96
C PRO A 201 7.09 -4.08 -8.17
N GLY A 202 6.29 -3.97 -7.13
CA GLY A 202 4.87 -3.63 -7.15
C GLY A 202 3.99 -4.70 -6.55
N SER A 203 2.67 -4.51 -6.63
CA SER A 203 1.70 -5.42 -6.00
C SER A 203 0.67 -6.01 -6.96
N ARG A 204 0.69 -5.68 -8.23
CA ARG A 204 -0.26 -6.11 -9.27
C ARG A 204 0.44 -6.93 -10.34
N ALA A 205 -0.28 -7.30 -11.39
CA ALA A 205 0.25 -8.11 -12.49
C ALA A 205 1.52 -7.53 -13.12
N GLU A 206 1.62 -6.21 -13.24
CA GLU A 206 2.81 -5.53 -13.75
C GLU A 206 4.07 -5.71 -12.89
N ALA A 207 3.94 -6.18 -11.66
CA ALA A 207 5.10 -6.48 -10.80
C ALA A 207 5.97 -7.60 -11.37
N TYR A 208 5.42 -8.53 -12.15
CA TYR A 208 6.21 -9.58 -12.79
C TYR A 208 7.17 -9.04 -13.86
N PRO A 209 6.72 -8.27 -14.89
CA PRO A 209 7.66 -7.66 -15.83
C PRO A 209 8.58 -6.62 -15.18
N ASN A 210 8.12 -5.91 -14.16
CA ASN A 210 8.96 -5.00 -13.38
C ASN A 210 10.11 -5.77 -12.68
N LEU A 211 9.81 -6.92 -12.09
CA LEU A 211 10.83 -7.77 -11.47
C LEU A 211 11.86 -8.23 -12.50
N LEU A 212 11.45 -8.66 -13.69
CA LEU A 212 12.38 -9.07 -14.74
C LEU A 212 13.35 -7.93 -15.15
N HIS A 213 12.88 -6.69 -15.16
CA HIS A 213 13.73 -5.55 -15.40
C HIS A 213 14.71 -5.28 -14.24
N ILE A 214 14.21 -5.37 -12.99
CA ILE A 214 15.04 -5.25 -11.78
C ILE A 214 16.14 -6.32 -11.75
N LEU A 215 15.82 -7.56 -12.14
CA LEU A 215 16.80 -8.65 -12.19
C LEU A 215 17.97 -8.37 -13.15
N LYS A 216 17.73 -7.73 -14.30
CA LYS A 216 18.81 -7.29 -15.21
C LYS A 216 19.72 -6.25 -14.56
N ILE A 217 19.16 -5.33 -13.77
CA ILE A 217 19.96 -4.34 -13.02
C ILE A 217 20.83 -5.03 -11.99
N ILE A 218 20.27 -6.01 -11.28
CA ILE A 218 20.96 -6.79 -10.23
C ILE A 218 22.11 -7.60 -10.80
N GLU A 219 21.95 -8.23 -11.96
CA GLU A 219 23.03 -8.97 -12.64
C GLU A 219 24.26 -8.07 -12.85
N ILE A 220 24.05 -6.86 -13.37
CA ILE A 220 25.13 -5.89 -13.59
C ILE A 220 25.69 -5.37 -12.26
N LEU A 221 24.83 -5.06 -11.31
CA LEU A 221 25.24 -4.56 -10.00
C LEU A 221 26.10 -5.58 -9.26
N HIS A 222 25.70 -6.86 -9.28
CA HIS A 222 26.43 -7.96 -8.64
C HIS A 222 27.82 -8.19 -9.30
N THR A 223 27.91 -8.11 -10.61
CA THR A 223 29.20 -8.21 -11.31
C THR A 223 30.17 -7.10 -10.86
N LYS A 224 29.66 -5.89 -10.59
CA LYS A 224 30.47 -4.75 -10.14
C LYS A 224 30.78 -4.77 -8.64
N ASN A 225 29.87 -5.29 -7.82
CA ASN A 225 30.03 -5.42 -6.37
C ASN A 225 29.31 -6.67 -5.86
N PRO A 226 30.01 -7.84 -5.80
CA PRO A 226 29.43 -9.08 -5.33
C PRO A 226 29.04 -9.12 -3.85
N GLN A 227 29.50 -8.13 -3.06
CA GLN A 227 29.18 -8.07 -1.62
C GLN A 227 27.75 -7.55 -1.35
N ILE A 228 27.08 -6.95 -2.34
CA ILE A 228 25.70 -6.51 -2.19
C ILE A 228 24.79 -7.71 -2.10
N LYS A 229 23.97 -7.75 -1.05
CA LYS A 229 22.93 -8.75 -0.81
C LYS A 229 21.57 -8.21 -1.25
N TYR A 230 20.64 -9.09 -1.56
CA TYR A 230 19.36 -8.72 -2.17
C TYR A 230 18.20 -9.37 -1.44
N ILE A 231 17.17 -8.59 -1.13
CA ILE A 231 15.91 -9.07 -0.57
C ILE A 231 14.76 -8.56 -1.44
N LEU A 232 13.90 -9.46 -1.89
CA LEU A 232 12.66 -9.15 -2.58
C LEU A 232 11.50 -9.23 -1.58
N CYS A 233 10.83 -8.11 -1.33
CA CYS A 233 9.57 -8.15 -0.61
C CYS A 233 8.41 -8.36 -1.57
N LYS A 234 7.83 -9.55 -1.49
CA LYS A 234 6.72 -9.99 -2.31
C LYS A 234 5.39 -9.55 -1.68
N SER A 235 4.55 -8.89 -2.46
CA SER A 235 3.18 -8.63 -1.99
C SER A 235 2.36 -9.92 -1.89
N ALA A 236 1.31 -9.93 -1.06
CA ALA A 236 0.42 -11.07 -0.92
C ALA A 236 -0.28 -11.49 -2.23
N HIS A 237 -0.45 -10.55 -3.16
CA HIS A 237 -1.12 -10.76 -4.44
C HIS A 237 -0.22 -11.40 -5.53
N LEU A 238 1.10 -11.45 -5.31
CA LEU A 238 2.01 -12.14 -6.22
C LEU A 238 2.18 -13.60 -5.78
N SER A 239 1.78 -14.52 -6.65
CA SER A 239 1.91 -15.96 -6.38
C SER A 239 3.29 -16.49 -6.75
N TYR A 240 3.74 -17.53 -6.07
CA TYR A 240 4.97 -18.24 -6.44
C TYR A 240 4.84 -18.94 -7.79
N ALA A 241 3.65 -19.45 -8.14
CA ALA A 241 3.37 -20.02 -9.45
C ALA A 241 3.53 -18.96 -10.56
N GLY A 242 2.99 -17.75 -10.36
CA GLY A 242 3.19 -16.64 -11.28
C GLY A 242 4.66 -16.24 -11.43
N LEU A 243 5.42 -16.21 -10.35
CA LEU A 243 6.87 -15.99 -10.41
C LEU A 243 7.56 -17.05 -11.26
N THR A 244 7.28 -18.34 -11.02
CA THR A 244 7.85 -19.45 -11.80
C THR A 244 7.54 -19.32 -13.28
N GLN A 245 6.28 -19.02 -13.62
CA GLN A 245 5.84 -18.84 -15.01
C GLN A 245 6.61 -17.71 -15.71
N HIS A 246 6.72 -16.53 -15.10
CA HIS A 246 7.39 -15.37 -15.70
C HIS A 246 8.91 -15.51 -15.74
N LEU A 247 9.50 -16.33 -14.87
CA LEU A 247 10.94 -16.60 -14.85
C LEU A 247 11.38 -17.72 -15.78
N HIS A 248 10.46 -18.47 -16.39
CA HIS A 248 10.74 -19.68 -17.18
C HIS A 248 11.84 -19.46 -18.25
N ASN A 249 11.72 -18.37 -19.01
CA ASN A 249 12.69 -18.03 -20.08
C ASN A 249 13.79 -17.06 -19.62
N SER A 250 14.00 -16.92 -18.29
CA SER A 250 15.02 -16.03 -17.74
C SER A 250 16.25 -16.82 -17.25
N LYS A 251 17.29 -16.10 -16.88
CA LYS A 251 18.48 -16.67 -16.22
C LYS A 251 18.23 -17.02 -14.75
N TRP A 252 17.02 -16.86 -14.26
CA TRP A 252 16.66 -17.02 -12.86
C TRP A 252 15.74 -18.21 -12.64
N GLN A 253 15.82 -18.79 -11.47
CA GLN A 253 14.93 -19.86 -11.02
C GLN A 253 14.48 -19.63 -9.60
N LEU A 254 13.21 -19.93 -9.34
CA LEU A 254 12.65 -19.95 -8.00
C LEU A 254 13.07 -21.26 -7.31
N LYS A 255 13.64 -21.17 -6.11
CA LYS A 255 13.96 -22.31 -5.26
C LYS A 255 13.27 -22.16 -3.90
N LYS A 256 12.86 -23.28 -3.32
CA LYS A 256 12.35 -23.35 -1.96
C LYS A 256 13.31 -24.19 -1.12
N THR A 257 13.78 -23.66 -0.01
CA THR A 257 14.67 -24.35 0.92
C THR A 257 14.19 -24.07 2.35
N ASN A 258 13.89 -25.09 3.16
CA ASN A 258 13.53 -24.96 4.58
C ASN A 258 12.62 -23.77 4.90
N HIS A 259 11.44 -23.69 4.30
CA HIS A 259 10.45 -22.60 4.47
C HIS A 259 10.82 -21.24 3.85
N GLN A 260 12.00 -21.07 3.25
CA GLN A 260 12.41 -19.84 2.59
C GLN A 260 12.39 -19.99 1.07
N TYR A 261 11.81 -19.04 0.38
CA TYR A 261 11.88 -18.92 -1.07
C TYR A 261 13.01 -18.00 -1.49
N THR A 262 13.70 -18.36 -2.57
CA THR A 262 14.80 -17.57 -3.13
C THR A 262 14.74 -17.57 -4.65
N LEU A 263 15.18 -16.45 -5.27
CA LEU A 263 15.55 -16.45 -6.68
C LEU A 263 17.04 -16.69 -6.79
N ASN A 264 17.44 -17.67 -7.59
CA ASN A 264 18.84 -17.98 -7.80
C ASN A 264 19.18 -17.82 -9.28
N HIS A 265 20.29 -17.16 -9.56
CA HIS A 265 20.78 -17.06 -10.93
C HIS A 265 21.37 -18.40 -11.36
N LYS A 266 21.11 -18.82 -12.63
CA LYS A 266 21.47 -20.18 -13.10
C LYS A 266 22.97 -20.38 -13.29
N SER A 267 23.72 -19.33 -13.55
CA SER A 267 25.17 -19.38 -13.87
C SER A 267 26.06 -18.50 -12.98
N GLN A 268 25.51 -17.77 -12.04
CA GLN A 268 26.28 -16.91 -11.12
C GLN A 268 25.95 -17.30 -9.67
N ASN A 269 26.90 -17.11 -8.74
CA ASN A 269 26.63 -17.23 -7.32
C ASN A 269 25.86 -16.02 -6.81
N LEU A 270 24.64 -15.84 -7.33
CA LEU A 270 23.77 -14.71 -7.05
C LEU A 270 22.41 -15.20 -6.59
N LYS A 271 22.02 -14.79 -5.39
CA LYS A 271 20.81 -15.21 -4.70
C LYS A 271 20.04 -14.00 -4.18
N ILE A 272 18.73 -14.02 -4.31
CA ILE A 272 17.80 -13.01 -3.75
C ILE A 272 16.87 -13.74 -2.79
N ILE A 273 16.81 -13.30 -1.55
CA ILE A 273 15.85 -13.82 -0.56
C ILE A 273 14.47 -13.23 -0.87
N ILE A 274 13.41 -14.06 -0.83
CA ILE A 274 12.03 -13.60 -0.95
C ILE A 274 11.39 -13.61 0.43
N THR A 275 10.71 -12.53 0.78
CA THR A 275 9.96 -12.40 2.02
C THR A 275 8.62 -11.70 1.81
N ASP A 276 7.67 -11.89 2.71
CA ASP A 276 6.45 -11.11 2.89
C ASP A 276 6.47 -10.28 4.19
N GLN A 277 7.54 -10.40 4.98
CA GLN A 277 7.76 -9.66 6.22
C GLN A 277 8.24 -8.23 5.90
N PHE A 278 7.29 -7.33 5.59
CA PHE A 278 7.60 -6.02 5.02
C PHE A 278 8.48 -5.14 5.92
N TYR A 279 8.20 -5.08 7.22
CA TYR A 279 8.96 -4.21 8.13
C TYR A 279 10.34 -4.76 8.47
N ASP A 280 10.49 -6.11 8.53
CA ASP A 280 11.80 -6.76 8.67
C ASP A 280 12.66 -6.50 7.43
N PHE A 281 12.04 -6.62 6.24
CA PHE A 281 12.67 -6.25 4.97
C PHE A 281 13.11 -4.78 4.96
N LEU A 282 12.25 -3.85 5.40
CA LEU A 282 12.63 -2.44 5.52
C LEU A 282 13.79 -2.26 6.47
N TYR A 283 13.75 -2.90 7.64
CA TYR A 283 14.83 -2.79 8.62
C TYR A 283 16.16 -3.27 8.04
N ALA A 284 16.19 -4.43 7.41
CA ALA A 284 17.39 -5.02 6.84
C ALA A 284 17.98 -4.22 5.66
N SER A 285 17.13 -3.59 4.84
CA SER A 285 17.56 -2.89 3.63
C SER A 285 18.33 -1.60 3.94
N LYS A 286 19.47 -1.37 3.27
CA LYS A 286 20.19 -0.09 3.30
C LYS A 286 19.53 0.95 2.42
N ILE A 287 19.22 0.55 1.18
CA ILE A 287 18.47 1.34 0.19
C ILE A 287 17.44 0.43 -0.48
N ILE A 288 16.46 1.02 -1.14
CA ILE A 288 15.37 0.29 -1.80
C ILE A 288 15.27 0.68 -3.27
N LEU A 289 15.11 -0.30 -4.14
CA LEU A 289 14.69 -0.13 -5.52
C LEU A 289 13.22 -0.48 -5.63
N GLY A 290 12.35 0.56 -5.75
CA GLY A 290 10.92 0.42 -5.56
C GLY A 290 10.09 0.98 -6.71
N LEU A 291 9.24 0.13 -7.30
CA LEU A 291 8.23 0.47 -8.30
C LEU A 291 6.80 0.39 -7.71
N ALA A 292 6.69 0.51 -6.41
CA ALA A 292 5.44 0.46 -5.67
C ALA A 292 4.92 1.88 -5.33
N GLY A 293 3.62 1.99 -5.08
CA GLY A 293 3.02 3.23 -4.56
C GLY A 293 3.19 3.33 -3.05
N THR A 294 2.25 2.74 -2.32
CA THR A 294 2.15 2.73 -0.85
C THR A 294 3.41 2.22 -0.16
N ALA A 295 4.01 1.13 -0.66
CA ALA A 295 5.20 0.56 -0.03
C ALA A 295 6.43 1.49 -0.12
N ASN A 296 6.57 2.30 -1.18
CA ASN A 296 7.61 3.33 -1.26
C ASN A 296 7.40 4.44 -0.20
N GLU A 297 6.15 4.86 0.01
CA GLU A 297 5.82 5.85 1.05
C GLU A 297 6.18 5.31 2.44
N GLN A 298 5.78 4.07 2.74
CA GLN A 298 6.09 3.42 4.01
C GLN A 298 7.61 3.26 4.21
N ALA A 299 8.33 2.88 3.14
CA ALA A 299 9.77 2.75 3.18
C ALA A 299 10.48 4.07 3.51
N ILE A 300 10.05 5.16 2.89
CA ILE A 300 10.60 6.50 3.13
C ILE A 300 10.26 6.97 4.55
N HIS A 301 9.04 6.74 5.01
CA HIS A 301 8.66 7.06 6.38
C HIS A 301 9.45 6.23 7.41
N PHE A 302 9.77 4.98 7.07
CA PHE A 302 10.67 4.13 7.87
C PHE A 302 12.15 4.59 7.82
N GLY A 303 12.45 5.70 7.13
CA GLY A 303 13.79 6.27 7.02
C GLY A 303 14.65 5.63 5.93
N LYS A 304 14.06 5.05 4.91
CA LYS A 304 14.79 4.49 3.78
C LYS A 304 14.83 5.45 2.59
N LYS A 305 15.95 5.43 1.86
CA LYS A 305 16.04 6.09 0.57
C LYS A 305 15.55 5.12 -0.50
N VAL A 306 14.57 5.56 -1.30
CA VAL A 306 13.94 4.75 -2.34
C VAL A 306 14.37 5.28 -3.70
N TYR A 307 14.92 4.40 -4.53
CA TYR A 307 15.22 4.63 -5.93
C TYR A 307 14.11 4.04 -6.77
N CYS A 308 13.61 4.79 -7.73
CA CYS A 308 12.55 4.34 -8.63
C CYS A 308 12.85 4.76 -10.07
N PHE A 309 12.25 4.07 -11.02
CA PHE A 309 12.35 4.34 -12.46
C PHE A 309 11.00 4.04 -13.11
N GLU A 310 10.81 4.47 -14.34
CA GLU A 310 9.60 4.15 -15.07
C GLU A 310 9.55 2.66 -15.40
N GLY A 311 8.54 2.00 -14.83
CA GLY A 311 8.28 0.58 -15.01
C GLY A 311 7.03 0.31 -15.82
N PHE A 312 6.59 -0.95 -15.81
CA PHE A 312 5.33 -1.35 -16.42
C PHE A 312 4.15 -1.01 -15.51
N GLY A 313 3.04 -0.68 -16.15
CA GLY A 313 1.78 -0.44 -15.48
C GLY A 313 1.56 0.99 -14.97
N PRO A 314 0.31 1.27 -14.62
CA PRO A 314 -0.15 2.64 -14.40
C PRO A 314 0.35 3.29 -13.11
N GLN A 315 0.90 2.52 -12.17
CA GLN A 315 1.42 3.03 -10.91
C GLN A 315 2.92 3.34 -10.96
N SER A 316 3.61 2.90 -12.04
CA SER A 316 5.06 3.01 -12.20
C SER A 316 5.45 3.96 -13.33
N THR A 317 4.60 4.94 -13.65
CA THR A 317 4.89 5.95 -14.67
C THR A 317 5.75 7.07 -14.11
N THR A 318 6.51 7.74 -14.99
CA THR A 318 7.29 8.93 -14.65
C THR A 318 6.44 9.98 -13.91
N GLN A 319 5.23 10.26 -14.42
CA GLN A 319 4.32 11.22 -13.80
C GLN A 319 3.98 10.83 -12.36
N ARG A 320 3.66 9.56 -12.11
CA ARG A 320 3.32 9.08 -10.74
C ARG A 320 4.50 9.22 -9.80
N PHE A 321 5.72 8.91 -10.22
CA PHE A 321 6.90 9.10 -9.38
C PHE A 321 7.23 10.57 -9.14
N GLN A 322 6.98 11.47 -10.10
CA GLN A 322 7.09 12.91 -9.88
C GLN A 322 6.06 13.43 -8.87
N GLU A 323 4.81 12.94 -8.93
CA GLU A 323 3.78 13.24 -7.93
C GLU A 323 4.19 12.72 -6.54
N GLN A 324 4.66 11.47 -6.44
CA GLN A 324 5.18 10.92 -5.20
C GLN A 324 6.38 11.72 -4.67
N LYS A 325 7.28 12.18 -5.53
CA LYS A 325 8.44 12.99 -5.12
C LYS A 325 8.03 14.30 -4.49
N LYS A 326 6.95 14.95 -4.96
CA LYS A 326 6.41 16.16 -4.31
C LYS A 326 5.95 15.88 -2.87
N LEU A 327 5.39 14.69 -2.62
CA LEU A 327 4.93 14.27 -1.29
C LEU A 327 6.08 13.81 -0.39
N LEU A 328 7.04 13.06 -0.95
CA LEU A 328 8.05 12.31 -0.19
C LEU A 328 9.43 12.99 -0.17
N GLY A 329 9.58 14.08 -0.93
CA GLY A 329 10.78 14.89 -0.96
C GLY A 329 12.00 14.18 -1.57
N GLN A 330 13.19 14.51 -1.05
CA GLN A 330 14.47 14.05 -1.58
C GLN A 330 14.76 12.55 -1.32
N ASN A 331 13.97 11.90 -0.46
CA ASN A 331 14.15 10.48 -0.15
C ASN A 331 13.58 9.56 -1.26
N LEU A 332 12.76 10.10 -2.17
CA LEU A 332 12.39 9.42 -3.40
C LEU A 332 13.28 9.93 -4.56
N VAL A 333 14.14 9.07 -5.05
CA VAL A 333 15.08 9.38 -6.14
C VAL A 333 14.60 8.75 -7.42
N PHE A 334 14.07 9.56 -8.33
CA PHE A 334 13.67 9.09 -9.65
C PHE A 334 14.88 9.01 -10.60
N LEU A 335 15.04 7.86 -11.24
CA LEU A 335 16.08 7.56 -12.21
C LEU A 335 15.48 7.63 -13.62
N PRO A 336 15.73 8.70 -14.39
CA PRO A 336 15.06 8.92 -15.69
C PRO A 336 15.55 7.99 -16.80
N ASN A 337 16.73 7.39 -16.67
CA ASN A 337 17.28 6.47 -17.65
C ASN A 337 16.96 5.02 -17.27
N HIS A 338 16.26 4.31 -18.15
CA HIS A 338 15.84 2.91 -17.92
C HIS A 338 16.91 1.86 -18.23
N GLN A 339 18.09 2.26 -18.73
CA GLN A 339 19.15 1.30 -19.05
C GLN A 339 19.70 0.67 -17.78
N PRO A 340 19.69 -0.68 -17.66
CA PRO A 340 20.12 -1.38 -16.45
C PRO A 340 21.54 -1.01 -16.00
N ALA A 341 22.47 -0.78 -16.93
CA ALA A 341 23.84 -0.40 -16.63
C ALA A 341 23.93 0.98 -15.93
N SER A 342 23.19 1.97 -16.43
CA SER A 342 23.12 3.31 -15.82
C SER A 342 22.52 3.25 -14.43
N MET A 343 21.45 2.47 -14.23
CA MET A 343 20.82 2.29 -12.93
C MET A 343 21.75 1.58 -11.94
N ALA A 344 22.41 0.50 -12.35
CA ALA A 344 23.39 -0.18 -11.52
C ALA A 344 24.51 0.76 -11.05
N GLN A 345 25.03 1.63 -11.93
CA GLN A 345 26.05 2.62 -11.56
C GLN A 345 25.53 3.62 -10.49
N LYS A 346 24.30 4.12 -10.65
CA LYS A 346 23.70 5.04 -9.68
C LYS A 346 23.45 4.36 -8.32
N LEU A 347 23.05 3.10 -8.30
CA LEU A 347 22.88 2.32 -7.08
C LEU A 347 24.21 2.05 -6.38
N LEU A 348 25.31 1.81 -7.13
CA LEU A 348 26.66 1.71 -6.53
C LEU A 348 27.04 2.99 -5.79
N ILE A 349 26.84 4.15 -6.41
CA ILE A 349 27.09 5.45 -5.78
C ILE A 349 26.20 5.63 -4.53
N ALA A 350 24.94 5.18 -4.61
CA ALA A 350 23.99 5.26 -3.51
C ALA A 350 24.46 4.46 -2.29
N PHE A 351 25.08 3.29 -2.48
CA PHE A 351 25.64 2.50 -1.38
C PHE A 351 26.83 3.16 -0.67
N GLN A 352 27.52 4.10 -1.32
CA GLN A 352 28.61 4.86 -0.71
C GLN A 352 28.10 5.99 0.21
N GLN A 353 26.83 6.38 0.08
CA GLN A 353 26.24 7.43 0.92
C GLN A 353 25.93 6.88 2.32
N PRO A 354 26.03 7.73 3.37
CA PRO A 354 25.63 7.32 4.71
C PRO A 354 24.15 6.93 4.74
N ALA A 355 23.85 5.92 5.58
CA ALA A 355 22.46 5.51 5.77
C ALA A 355 21.65 6.67 6.38
N PHE A 356 20.43 6.87 5.89
CA PHE A 356 19.50 7.84 6.46
C PHE A 356 19.13 7.38 7.89
N LYS A 357 19.20 8.27 8.86
CA LYS A 357 18.78 7.96 10.23
C LYS A 357 17.27 8.17 10.37
N LEU A 358 16.59 7.21 10.96
CA LEU A 358 15.20 7.35 11.38
C LEU A 358 15.06 8.54 12.33
N SER A 359 14.24 9.52 12.01
CA SER A 359 13.80 10.54 12.94
C SER A 359 12.65 9.99 13.79
N GLY A 360 13.00 9.37 14.92
CA GLY A 360 12.06 8.94 15.97
C GLY A 360 11.54 7.51 15.82
N LYS A 361 11.43 6.79 16.95
CA LYS A 361 10.63 5.56 17.04
C LYS A 361 9.14 5.91 16.94
N PRO A 362 8.31 5.20 16.17
CA PRO A 362 6.87 5.38 16.26
C PRO A 362 6.40 5.02 17.68
N ASP A 363 5.87 5.99 18.41
CA ASP A 363 5.23 5.72 19.68
C ASP A 363 3.87 5.04 19.42
N SER A 364 3.73 3.80 19.84
CA SER A 364 2.53 3.00 19.60
C SER A 364 1.28 3.53 20.30
N THR A 365 1.44 4.28 21.40
CA THR A 365 0.30 4.78 22.21
C THR A 365 -0.33 6.04 21.62
N HIS A 366 0.37 6.74 20.74
CA HIS A 366 -0.07 7.98 20.09
C HIS A 366 -0.19 7.84 18.57
N SER A 367 -0.42 6.62 18.07
CA SER A 367 -0.55 6.37 16.63
C SER A 367 -1.71 7.17 16.01
N ALA A 368 -1.60 7.45 14.71
CA ALA A 368 -2.62 8.15 13.96
C ALA A 368 -3.98 7.44 14.05
N SER A 369 -3.99 6.11 13.96
CA SER A 369 -5.20 5.31 14.08
C SER A 369 -5.90 5.50 15.43
N HIS A 370 -5.17 5.51 16.54
CA HIS A 370 -5.75 5.76 17.86
C HIS A 370 -6.38 7.15 17.99
N LYS A 371 -5.69 8.19 17.47
CA LYS A 371 -6.21 9.56 17.47
C LYS A 371 -7.49 9.68 16.63
N ILE A 372 -7.52 9.04 15.46
CA ILE A 372 -8.67 9.03 14.56
C ILE A 372 -9.85 8.30 15.22
N ILE A 373 -9.65 7.11 15.78
CA ILE A 373 -10.71 6.35 16.42
C ILE A 373 -11.27 7.11 17.62
N ARG A 374 -10.43 7.72 18.47
CA ARG A 374 -10.90 8.59 19.55
C ARG A 374 -11.75 9.75 19.04
N ALA A 375 -11.34 10.40 17.94
CA ALA A 375 -12.09 11.50 17.33
C ALA A 375 -13.40 11.06 16.64
N ILE A 376 -13.55 9.77 16.31
CA ILE A 376 -14.79 9.15 15.82
C ILE A 376 -15.75 8.85 16.97
N LEU A 377 -15.23 8.34 18.10
CA LEU A 377 -16.04 7.91 19.25
C LEU A 377 -16.52 9.07 20.13
N ASN A 378 -15.82 10.22 20.07
CA ASN A 378 -16.20 11.49 20.70
C ASN A 378 -17.05 12.35 19.73
#